data_4e44f5c7999e7ec4cb3fc1134b2bccbc
#
_entry.id   4e44f5c7999e7ec4cb3fc1134b2bccbc
#
_cell.length_a   1.000
_cell.length_b   1.000
_cell.length_c   1.000
_cell.angle_alpha   90.00
_cell.angle_beta   90.00
_cell.angle_gamma   90.00
#
_symmetry.space_group_name_H-M   'P 1'
#
loop_
_entity.id
_entity.type
_entity.pdbx_description
1 polymer ?
#
loop_
_entity_poly.entity_id
_entity_poly.type
_entity_poly.pdbx_seq_one_letter_code
_entity_poly.pdbx_strand_id
1 'polypeptide(L)'
;DGFLLKEAEIVTFGTVTVDGRLRRGYFLPQELEGLGEGAYGPWRLWRPHFFDLIKGKRLPERFRIVLQASKKRTEEFCSRLGFAQENLPVLYLNIRYEDGTLYCITGLSLNFFTLDKTIEQEWDRQGAVLLKEMGIACTGQQGF
;
A
#
# COMPACT_ATOMS: atom_id res chain seq x y z
N ASP A 1 3.00 8.44 7.11
CA ASP A 1 3.51 7.34 6.33
C ASP A 1 3.16 7.41 4.85
N GLY A 2 2.09 8.07 4.48
CA GLY A 2 1.76 8.34 3.09
C GLY A 2 1.10 7.19 2.34
N PHE A 3 0.58 6.18 3.04
CA PHE A 3 -0.11 5.07 2.41
C PHE A 3 -1.52 4.91 2.94
N LEU A 4 -2.38 4.37 2.06
CA LEU A 4 -3.77 4.05 2.36
C LEU A 4 -3.93 2.54 2.25
N LEU A 5 -4.81 1.95 3.06
CA LEU A 5 -5.14 0.54 2.92
C LEU A 5 -6.26 0.40 1.89
N LYS A 6 -5.99 -0.36 0.82
CA LYS A 6 -7.01 -0.66 -0.16
C LYS A 6 -7.80 -1.90 0.24
N GLU A 7 -7.10 -3.00 0.49
CA GLU A 7 -7.72 -4.26 0.89
C GLU A 7 -6.69 -5.16 1.54
N ALA A 8 -7.15 -6.15 2.29
CA ALA A 8 -6.28 -7.15 2.89
C ALA A 8 -7.03 -8.45 3.12
N GLU A 9 -6.27 -9.53 3.18
CA GLU A 9 -6.75 -10.84 3.55
C GLU A 9 -5.72 -11.49 4.46
N ILE A 10 -6.17 -12.03 5.59
CA ILE A 10 -5.29 -12.70 6.55
C ILE A 10 -5.91 -14.07 6.85
N VAL A 11 -5.15 -15.12 6.63
CA VAL A 11 -5.59 -16.49 6.89
C VAL A 11 -4.86 -17.03 8.11
N THR A 12 -5.62 -17.29 9.15
CA THR A 12 -5.14 -17.91 10.38
C THR A 12 -5.95 -19.20 10.58
N PHE A 13 -6.65 -19.33 11.70
CA PHE A 13 -7.62 -20.42 11.87
C PHE A 13 -8.86 -20.23 11.02
N GLY A 14 -9.07 -19.06 10.51
CA GLY A 14 -10.12 -18.68 9.57
C GLY A 14 -9.60 -17.58 8.69
N THR A 15 -10.43 -17.06 7.82
CA THR A 15 -10.05 -15.99 6.90
C THR A 15 -10.69 -14.67 7.32
N VAL A 16 -9.86 -13.64 7.48
CA VAL A 16 -10.32 -12.27 7.74
C VAL A 16 -10.04 -11.46 6.48
N THR A 17 -11.07 -10.85 5.92
CA THR A 17 -10.92 -9.94 4.79
C THR A 17 -11.25 -8.52 5.23
N VAL A 18 -10.53 -7.56 4.68
CA VAL A 18 -10.70 -6.15 5.02
C VAL A 18 -10.87 -5.35 3.75
N ASP A 19 -11.93 -4.56 3.72
CA ASP A 19 -12.14 -3.53 2.70
C ASP A 19 -11.70 -2.21 3.34
N GLY A 20 -10.68 -1.59 2.75
CA GLY A 20 -10.10 -0.37 3.32
C GLY A 20 -10.86 0.91 3.04
N ARG A 21 -12.02 0.84 2.39
CA ARG A 21 -12.82 2.03 2.10
C ARG A 21 -13.22 2.74 3.36
N LEU A 22 -12.99 4.03 3.38
CA LEU A 22 -13.28 4.87 4.53
C LEU A 22 -14.78 5.15 4.61
N ARG A 23 -15.37 4.86 5.75
CA ARG A 23 -16.77 5.22 6.01
C ARG A 23 -16.79 6.55 6.74
N ARG A 24 -16.96 7.61 5.97
CA ARG A 24 -16.86 8.98 6.51
C ARG A 24 -17.94 9.30 7.53
N GLY A 25 -19.10 8.69 7.42
CA GLY A 25 -20.18 8.87 8.39
C GLY A 25 -19.88 8.32 9.79
N TYR A 26 -18.85 7.51 9.93
CA TYR A 26 -18.42 7.00 11.23
C TYR A 26 -17.68 8.05 12.05
N PHE A 27 -17.06 9.03 11.39
CA PHE A 27 -16.18 10.00 12.02
C PHE A 27 -16.89 11.31 12.31
N LEU A 28 -16.41 12.01 13.35
CA LEU A 28 -16.83 13.38 13.59
C LEU A 28 -16.21 14.32 12.56
N PRO A 29 -16.84 15.45 12.23
CA PRO A 29 -16.30 16.36 11.21
C PRO A 29 -14.85 16.77 11.45
N GLN A 30 -14.46 17.02 12.69
CA GLN A 30 -13.10 17.40 13.02
C GLN A 30 -12.10 16.26 12.81
N GLU A 31 -12.54 15.03 12.91
CA GLU A 31 -11.69 13.87 12.65
C GLU A 31 -11.43 13.69 11.16
N LEU A 32 -12.38 14.05 10.33
CA LEU A 32 -12.27 13.92 8.87
C LEU A 32 -11.22 14.83 8.27
N GLU A 33 -10.92 15.94 8.90
CA GLU A 33 -9.93 16.90 8.40
C GLU A 33 -8.54 16.27 8.27
N GLY A 34 -8.18 15.36 9.17
CA GLY A 34 -6.88 14.68 9.14
C GLY A 34 -6.80 13.46 8.25
N LEU A 35 -7.91 13.05 7.62
CA LEU A 35 -7.99 11.81 6.88
C LEU A 35 -7.83 11.97 5.36
N GLY A 36 -7.80 13.20 4.87
CA GLY A 36 -7.71 13.49 3.45
C GLY A 36 -9.00 13.22 2.70
N GLU A 37 -8.96 13.34 1.39
CA GLU A 37 -10.13 13.24 0.52
C GLU A 37 -10.29 11.90 -0.19
N GLY A 38 -9.34 10.98 -0.03
CA GLY A 38 -9.35 9.71 -0.72
C GLY A 38 -10.46 8.78 -0.27
N ALA A 39 -10.72 7.75 -1.07
CA ALA A 39 -11.74 6.75 -0.78
C ALA A 39 -11.31 5.77 0.31
N TYR A 40 -10.01 5.60 0.53
CA TYR A 40 -9.46 4.59 1.43
C TYR A 40 -8.89 5.22 2.69
N GLY A 41 -8.94 4.48 3.80
CA GLY A 41 -8.43 4.93 5.09
C GLY A 41 -6.91 4.84 5.20
N PRO A 42 -6.29 5.75 5.98
CA PRO A 42 -4.83 5.71 6.16
C PRO A 42 -4.36 4.41 6.78
N TRP A 43 -3.24 3.90 6.28
CA TRP A 43 -2.63 2.68 6.81
C TRP A 43 -2.32 2.80 8.31
N ARG A 44 -1.95 3.98 8.78
CA ARG A 44 -1.64 4.21 10.20
C ARG A 44 -2.81 3.86 11.14
N LEU A 45 -4.07 3.99 10.65
CA LEU A 45 -5.25 3.64 11.45
C LEU A 45 -5.45 2.14 11.50
N TRP A 46 -5.13 1.46 10.40
CA TRP A 46 -5.31 0.01 10.29
C TRP A 46 -4.17 -0.79 10.89
N ARG A 47 -2.96 -0.25 10.84
CA ARG A 47 -1.74 -0.98 11.21
C ARG A 47 -1.81 -1.68 12.58
N PRO A 48 -2.28 -1.04 13.66
CA PRO A 48 -2.35 -1.73 14.95
C PRO A 48 -3.25 -2.96 14.94
N HIS A 49 -4.36 -2.89 14.19
CA HIS A 49 -5.30 -4.01 14.08
C HIS A 49 -4.66 -5.21 13.37
N PHE A 50 -3.86 -4.93 12.34
CA PHE A 50 -3.14 -5.99 11.62
C PHE A 50 -2.05 -6.62 12.48
N PHE A 51 -1.33 -5.82 13.24
CA PHE A 51 -0.34 -6.35 14.16
C PHE A 51 -0.96 -7.31 15.17
N ASP A 52 -2.12 -6.98 15.70
CA ASP A 52 -2.81 -7.85 16.65
C ASP A 52 -3.20 -9.19 16.01
N LEU A 53 -3.64 -9.16 14.75
CA LEU A 53 -4.00 -10.38 14.03
C LEU A 53 -2.78 -11.23 13.66
N ILE A 54 -1.65 -10.60 13.37
CA ILE A 54 -0.45 -11.28 12.91
C ILE A 54 0.42 -11.76 14.07
N LYS A 55 0.43 -11.05 15.18
CA LYS A 55 1.26 -11.33 16.36
C LYS A 55 0.78 -12.47 17.26
N GLY A 56 -0.13 -13.30 16.83
CA GLY A 56 -0.60 -14.41 17.62
C GLY A 56 0.51 -15.39 18.00
N LYS A 57 0.19 -16.39 18.85
CA LYS A 57 1.12 -17.45 19.24
C LYS A 57 1.57 -18.29 18.05
N ARG A 58 0.81 -18.25 16.98
CA ARG A 58 1.11 -18.92 15.72
C ARG A 58 1.17 -17.89 14.62
N LEU A 59 2.13 -18.06 13.71
CA LEU A 59 2.19 -17.25 12.52
C LEU A 59 0.95 -17.53 11.66
N PRO A 60 0.43 -16.53 10.96
CA PRO A 60 -0.65 -16.77 10.01
C PRO A 60 -0.19 -17.73 8.92
N GLU A 61 -1.12 -18.46 8.33
CA GLU A 61 -0.82 -19.33 7.22
C GLU A 61 -0.35 -18.52 6.02
N ARG A 62 -1.06 -17.44 5.74
CA ARG A 62 -0.69 -16.47 4.71
C ARG A 62 -1.42 -15.16 4.94
N PHE A 63 -0.92 -14.09 4.36
CA PHE A 63 -1.65 -12.83 4.31
C PHE A 63 -1.26 -12.03 3.07
N ARG A 64 -2.15 -11.12 2.70
CA ARG A 64 -1.94 -10.19 1.61
C ARG A 64 -2.48 -8.84 2.04
N ILE A 65 -1.68 -7.82 1.90
CA ILE A 65 -2.05 -6.44 2.23
C ILE A 65 -1.75 -5.59 1.01
N VAL A 66 -2.76 -4.89 0.51
CA VAL A 66 -2.60 -4.00 -0.64
C VAL A 66 -2.68 -2.57 -0.15
N LEU A 67 -1.57 -1.86 -0.26
CA LEU A 67 -1.46 -0.45 0.09
C LEU A 67 -1.43 0.38 -1.18
N GLN A 68 -2.00 1.57 -1.10
CA GLN A 68 -2.01 2.54 -2.19
C GLN A 68 -1.33 3.81 -1.69
N ALA A 69 -0.44 4.39 -2.50
CA ALA A 69 0.18 5.66 -2.13
C ALA A 69 -0.90 6.74 -2.06
N SER A 70 -0.80 7.60 -1.06
CA SER A 70 -1.71 8.74 -0.94
C SER A 70 -1.53 9.67 -2.12
N LYS A 71 -2.53 10.53 -2.36
CA LYS A 71 -2.44 11.53 -3.43
C LYS A 71 -1.20 12.40 -3.27
N LYS A 72 -0.93 12.85 -2.06
CA LYS A 72 0.24 13.68 -1.77
C LYS A 72 1.55 12.98 -2.10
N ARG A 73 1.70 11.71 -1.67
CA ARG A 73 2.90 10.94 -1.97
C ARG A 73 3.06 10.70 -3.47
N THR A 74 1.97 10.42 -4.15
CA THR A 74 1.98 10.22 -5.60
C THR A 74 2.38 11.50 -6.33
N GLU A 75 1.86 12.65 -5.92
CA GLU A 75 2.22 13.94 -6.48
C GLU A 75 3.71 14.23 -6.29
N GLU A 76 4.23 13.99 -5.10
CA GLU A 76 5.65 14.20 -4.79
C GLU A 76 6.54 13.30 -5.65
N PHE A 77 6.15 12.05 -5.81
CA PHE A 77 6.88 11.09 -6.64
C PHE A 77 6.91 11.54 -8.10
N CYS A 78 5.77 11.90 -8.67
CA CYS A 78 5.68 12.33 -10.06
C CYS A 78 6.39 13.66 -10.31
N SER A 79 6.34 14.59 -9.36
CA SER A 79 7.04 15.86 -9.45
C SER A 79 8.54 15.66 -9.58
N ARG A 80 9.11 14.74 -8.81
CA ARG A 80 10.54 14.44 -8.88
C ARG A 80 10.96 13.87 -10.23
N LEU A 81 10.02 13.19 -10.92
CA LEU A 81 10.27 12.63 -12.25
C LEU A 81 9.91 13.59 -13.38
N GLY A 82 9.36 14.77 -13.06
CA GLY A 82 8.98 15.74 -14.07
C GLY A 82 7.66 15.47 -14.78
N PHE A 83 6.82 14.62 -14.22
CA PHE A 83 5.51 14.33 -14.82
C PHE A 83 4.45 15.34 -14.40
N ALA A 84 3.51 15.61 -15.31
CA ALA A 84 2.40 16.52 -15.04
C ALA A 84 1.44 15.90 -14.02
N GLN A 85 0.93 16.76 -13.11
CA GLN A 85 0.03 16.31 -12.05
C GLN A 85 -1.39 16.01 -12.53
N GLU A 86 -1.71 16.33 -13.77
CA GLU A 86 -3.04 16.13 -14.34
C GLU A 86 -3.38 14.64 -14.57
N ASN A 87 -2.36 13.82 -14.80
CA ASN A 87 -2.51 12.41 -15.13
C ASN A 87 -1.73 11.54 -14.15
N LEU A 88 -2.08 11.65 -12.87
CA LEU A 88 -1.40 10.88 -11.84
C LEU A 88 -1.69 9.38 -11.97
N PRO A 89 -0.69 8.54 -11.86
CA PRO A 89 -0.91 7.10 -11.76
C PRO A 89 -1.46 6.74 -10.37
N VAL A 90 -1.95 5.52 -10.23
CA VAL A 90 -2.21 4.95 -8.91
C VAL A 90 -1.07 4.00 -8.60
N LEU A 91 -0.40 4.21 -7.48
CA LEU A 91 0.78 3.45 -7.08
C LEU A 91 0.41 2.50 -5.95
N TYR A 92 0.75 1.22 -6.10
CA TYR A 92 0.42 0.18 -5.15
C TYR A 92 1.65 -0.49 -4.58
N LEU A 93 1.54 -0.95 -3.33
CA LEU A 93 2.45 -1.91 -2.72
C LEU A 93 1.63 -3.12 -2.29
N ASN A 94 1.98 -4.28 -2.80
CA ASN A 94 1.37 -5.54 -2.39
C ASN A 94 2.34 -6.26 -1.46
N ILE A 95 1.95 -6.47 -0.22
CA ILE A 95 2.74 -7.18 0.77
C ILE A 95 2.09 -8.55 0.96
N ARG A 96 2.84 -9.61 0.68
CA ARG A 96 2.32 -10.98 0.77
C ARG A 96 3.24 -11.82 1.62
N TYR A 97 2.64 -12.65 2.45
CA TYR A 97 3.33 -13.66 3.23
C TYR A 97 2.74 -15.00 2.87
N GLU A 98 3.57 -15.93 2.43
CA GLU A 98 3.14 -17.23 1.97
C GLU A 98 4.31 -18.21 2.07
N ASP A 99 4.06 -19.41 2.57
CA ASP A 99 5.08 -20.45 2.72
C ASP A 99 6.33 -19.99 3.46
N GLY A 100 6.14 -19.21 4.52
CA GLY A 100 7.23 -18.72 5.34
C GLY A 100 8.05 -17.60 4.71
N THR A 101 7.64 -17.08 3.57
CA THR A 101 8.36 -16.04 2.83
C THR A 101 7.51 -14.79 2.70
N LEU A 102 8.13 -13.64 2.96
CA LEU A 102 7.50 -12.34 2.80
C LEU A 102 7.90 -11.76 1.45
N TYR A 103 6.91 -11.39 0.66
CA TYR A 103 7.09 -10.78 -0.66
C TYR A 103 6.56 -9.37 -0.66
N CYS A 104 7.18 -8.50 -1.43
CA CYS A 104 6.59 -7.20 -1.73
C CYS A 104 6.67 -6.98 -3.23
N ILE A 105 5.53 -6.64 -3.79
CA ILE A 105 5.37 -6.45 -5.23
C ILE A 105 4.81 -5.06 -5.44
N THR A 106 5.53 -4.23 -6.19
CA THR A 106 5.01 -2.94 -6.60
C THR A 106 4.05 -3.12 -7.76
N GLY A 107 3.10 -2.19 -7.86
CA GLY A 107 2.17 -2.18 -8.98
C GLY A 107 1.79 -0.76 -9.30
N LEU A 108 1.31 -0.53 -10.49
CA LEU A 108 0.79 0.77 -10.84
C LEU A 108 -0.33 0.64 -11.85
N SER A 109 -1.22 1.63 -11.82
CA SER A 109 -2.30 1.75 -12.79
C SER A 109 -2.19 3.13 -13.42
N LEU A 110 -2.10 3.16 -14.74
CA LEU A 110 -2.05 4.41 -15.50
C LEU A 110 -3.40 4.63 -16.17
N ASN A 111 -3.85 5.88 -16.14
CA ASN A 111 -5.06 6.26 -16.85
C ASN A 111 -4.76 6.81 -18.26
N PHE A 112 -3.52 6.62 -18.74
CA PHE A 112 -3.09 7.01 -20.06
C PHE A 112 -2.11 5.96 -20.60
N PHE A 113 -2.04 5.85 -21.92
CA PHE A 113 -1.11 4.92 -22.56
C PHE A 113 0.25 5.59 -22.74
N THR A 114 1.32 4.86 -22.39
CA THR A 114 2.69 5.32 -22.65
C THR A 114 3.61 4.11 -22.85
N LEU A 115 4.59 4.27 -23.71
CA LEU A 115 5.68 3.30 -23.88
C LEU A 115 6.84 3.60 -22.94
N ASP A 116 6.82 4.73 -22.25
CA ASP A 116 7.86 5.12 -21.31
C ASP A 116 7.69 4.33 -20.02
N LYS A 117 8.70 3.58 -19.64
CA LYS A 117 8.72 2.75 -18.44
C LYS A 117 9.32 3.44 -17.22
N THR A 118 9.61 4.72 -17.32
CA THR A 118 10.29 5.46 -16.24
C THR A 118 9.51 5.42 -14.93
N ILE A 119 8.19 5.65 -14.96
CA ILE A 119 7.35 5.65 -13.76
C ILE A 119 7.38 4.27 -13.11
N GLU A 120 7.22 3.22 -13.91
CA GLU A 120 7.21 1.84 -13.41
C GLU A 120 8.54 1.48 -12.77
N GLN A 121 9.64 1.75 -13.44
CA GLN A 121 10.98 1.45 -12.96
C GLN A 121 11.31 2.22 -11.67
N GLU A 122 10.98 3.49 -11.62
CA GLU A 122 11.21 4.31 -10.43
C GLU A 122 10.33 3.87 -9.25
N TRP A 123 9.09 3.47 -9.52
CA TRP A 123 8.23 2.98 -8.45
C TRP A 123 8.75 1.65 -7.90
N ASP A 124 9.24 0.75 -8.76
CA ASP A 124 9.87 -0.50 -8.33
C ASP A 124 11.07 -0.21 -7.44
N ARG A 125 11.89 0.74 -7.82
CA ARG A 125 13.07 1.16 -7.03
C ARG A 125 12.66 1.76 -5.68
N GLN A 126 11.65 2.63 -5.67
CA GLN A 126 11.13 3.24 -4.46
C GLN A 126 10.53 2.20 -3.52
N GLY A 127 9.84 1.21 -4.06
CA GLY A 127 9.28 0.11 -3.27
C GLY A 127 10.36 -0.63 -2.50
N ALA A 128 11.48 -0.94 -3.13
CA ALA A 128 12.60 -1.61 -2.49
C ALA A 128 13.20 -0.73 -1.37
N VAL A 129 13.33 0.57 -1.60
CA VAL A 129 13.84 1.51 -0.59
C VAL A 129 12.89 1.59 0.61
N LEU A 130 11.59 1.70 0.36
CA LEU A 130 10.58 1.77 1.41
C LEU A 130 10.58 0.51 2.29
N LEU A 131 10.71 -0.65 1.69
CA LEU A 131 10.77 -1.90 2.43
C LEU A 131 12.01 -1.97 3.30
N LYS A 132 13.14 -1.54 2.78
CA LYS A 132 14.39 -1.50 3.53
C LYS A 132 14.27 -0.56 4.72
N GLU A 133 13.65 0.60 4.55
CA GLU A 133 13.39 1.55 5.63
C GLU A 133 12.46 0.97 6.69
N MET A 134 11.54 0.11 6.29
CA MET A 134 10.63 -0.58 7.20
C MET A 134 11.27 -1.78 7.89
N GLY A 135 12.54 -2.08 7.59
CA GLY A 135 13.25 -3.22 8.16
C GLY A 135 12.90 -4.56 7.52
N ILE A 136 12.28 -4.53 6.36
CA ILE A 136 11.91 -5.75 5.63
C ILE A 136 12.98 -6.05 4.59
N ALA A 137 13.56 -7.27 4.66
CA ALA A 137 14.55 -7.70 3.69
C ALA A 137 13.87 -7.94 2.33
N CYS A 138 14.44 -7.38 1.30
CA CYS A 138 13.94 -7.53 -0.06
C CYS A 138 14.95 -8.33 -0.88
N THR A 139 14.48 -9.36 -1.58
CA THR A 139 15.36 -10.24 -2.36
C THR A 139 15.69 -9.69 -3.74
N GLY A 140 15.18 -8.54 -4.08
CA GLY A 140 15.42 -7.95 -5.39
C GLY A 140 14.62 -8.54 -6.53
N GLN A 141 13.71 -9.47 -6.24
CA GLN A 141 12.81 -9.96 -7.27
C GLN A 141 11.77 -8.88 -7.55
N GLN A 142 11.73 -8.50 -8.80
CA GLN A 142 10.79 -7.50 -9.24
C GLN A 142 9.38 -8.06 -9.31
N GLY A 143 8.39 -7.21 -9.10
CA GLY A 143 7.01 -7.58 -9.25
C GLY A 143 6.66 -7.91 -10.69
N PHE A 144 5.62 -8.62 -10.88
CA PHE A 144 5.21 -9.15 -12.17
C PHE A 144 3.95 -8.49 -12.70
#